data_e0ccc0d3d6182b44399e9e77569fb1af
#
_entry.id   e0ccc0d3d6182b44399e9e77569fb1af
#
_cell.length_a   1.000
_cell.length_b   1.000
_cell.length_c   1.000
_cell.angle_alpha   90.00
_cell.angle_beta   90.00
_cell.angle_gamma   90.00
#
_symmetry.space_group_name_H-M   'P 1'
#
loop_
_entity.id
_entity.type
_entity.pdbx_description
1 polymer ?
#
loop_
_entity_poly.entity_id
_entity_poly.type
_entity_poly.pdbx_seq_one_letter_code
_entity_poly.pdbx_strand_id
1 'polypeptide(L)'
;MKGFNLIFTQLMLWGFAFLGAYPTAYASPKIPQALLTNSLVYCTSASGFSFNPQKADVGSNMNIVTEQIYDKLIEFDPEQNQLKPALAERFEISEDGLTITLYLRKKVSFHHTKWFTPTRYLTSEDVIFSLNRILGKVDELPELNREVLHQVRHRIADRTHFSYFESVDLANQIVEISAPSSHIVKIRLAQPDSSILAHLASQYAVILSKEYALQLNADDNLMQLDILPVGTGVYQLDNYVQNDFVRLQPNPRYWGKKANISNLVVDFSTSGTGRMAKFLNSECDISAFPEPSQLSILDKTQGYVIETAGANLAFLAFNFRQDKMKDPALRQKIATSIDRERLARILFYGVAEVPQNVLPKALYAQANPTSYPYYPPDTSKKVEETDRLTLWVIDEKRVYHLHPLKMAEYLRAELAKVGITLNVRQVSRAYLTQQLENHQADYDLILSGWLANNFDPDSFLSSILSCRLQDAVTNLSNWCSVEFDELLKLARTAEDPQSRMQYYQQLQTLLEERLPLLPLVNVKRLLVANNSVKNVKISAFGQVKLSDIKVK
;
A
#
# COMPACT_ATOMS: atom_id res chain seq x y z
N MET A 1 -41.17 -65.38 -34.19
CA MET A 1 -41.72 -65.50 -35.56
C MET A 1 -40.95 -64.56 -36.47
N LYS A 2 -40.25 -65.20 -37.43
CA LYS A 2 -39.98 -64.80 -38.83
C LYS A 2 -39.36 -63.40 -38.99
N GLY A 3 -38.26 -63.14 -39.62
CA GLY A 3 -37.40 -63.94 -40.50
C GLY A 3 -36.56 -63.00 -41.31
N PHE A 4 -35.30 -63.42 -41.49
CA PHE A 4 -34.50 -63.36 -42.70
C PHE A 4 -34.62 -62.13 -43.63
N ASN A 5 -33.54 -61.43 -43.99
CA ASN A 5 -32.60 -61.87 -45.04
C ASN A 5 -31.36 -61.03 -45.13
N LEU A 6 -30.23 -61.73 -45.35
CA LEU A 6 -28.93 -61.26 -45.90
C LEU A 6 -29.15 -60.75 -47.34
N ILE A 7 -28.36 -59.72 -47.73
CA ILE A 7 -27.74 -59.67 -49.07
C ILE A 7 -26.39 -58.97 -48.97
N PHE A 8 -25.36 -59.72 -49.36
CA PHE A 8 -24.01 -59.30 -49.72
C PHE A 8 -24.04 -58.44 -50.98
N THR A 9 -23.19 -57.41 -51.08
CA THR A 9 -22.38 -57.19 -52.30
C THR A 9 -21.35 -56.06 -52.14
N GLN A 10 -20.14 -56.45 -52.36
CA GLN A 10 -19.00 -55.85 -53.11
C GLN A 10 -18.37 -54.50 -52.67
N LEU A 11 -17.10 -54.69 -52.38
CA LEU A 11 -15.95 -53.79 -52.43
C LEU A 11 -16.00 -52.76 -53.59
N MET A 12 -15.71 -51.52 -53.30
CA MET A 12 -14.91 -50.66 -54.17
C MET A 12 -13.94 -49.83 -53.30
N LEU A 13 -12.64 -50.14 -53.47
CA LEU A 13 -11.53 -49.32 -53.02
C LEU A 13 -11.56 -47.97 -53.73
N TRP A 14 -11.72 -46.88 -52.98
CA TRP A 14 -11.28 -45.57 -53.41
C TRP A 14 -10.30 -45.04 -52.36
N GLY A 15 -9.01 -45.02 -52.80
CA GLY A 15 -7.92 -44.40 -52.04
C GLY A 15 -8.14 -42.87 -52.03
N PHE A 16 -8.53 -42.32 -50.89
CA PHE A 16 -8.39 -40.91 -50.63
C PHE A 16 -7.02 -40.65 -50.03
N ALA A 17 -6.13 -40.05 -50.84
CA ALA A 17 -4.92 -39.43 -50.36
C ALA A 17 -5.30 -38.28 -49.41
N PHE A 18 -5.16 -38.50 -48.10
CA PHE A 18 -5.14 -37.44 -47.12
C PHE A 18 -3.86 -36.63 -47.32
N LEU A 19 -3.92 -35.56 -48.10
CA LEU A 19 -2.98 -34.46 -48.02
C LEU A 19 -3.14 -33.82 -46.63
N GLY A 20 -2.26 -34.16 -45.71
CA GLY A 20 -2.16 -33.55 -44.40
C GLY A 20 -1.94 -32.05 -44.55
N ALA A 21 -2.99 -31.27 -44.36
CA ALA A 21 -2.83 -29.85 -44.08
C ALA A 21 -2.17 -29.72 -42.70
N TYR A 22 -0.88 -29.50 -42.70
CA TYR A 22 -0.18 -29.04 -41.49
C TYR A 22 -0.84 -27.73 -41.06
N PRO A 23 -1.28 -27.62 -39.80
CA PRO A 23 -1.76 -26.33 -39.32
C PRO A 23 -0.59 -25.34 -39.46
N THR A 24 -0.77 -24.33 -40.27
CA THR A 24 0.12 -23.18 -40.31
C THR A 24 0.20 -22.66 -38.87
N ALA A 25 1.37 -22.82 -38.27
CA ALA A 25 1.65 -22.21 -36.98
C ALA A 25 1.28 -20.73 -37.11
N TYR A 26 0.29 -20.30 -36.38
CA TYR A 26 0.01 -18.89 -36.21
C TYR A 26 1.28 -18.28 -35.64
N ALA A 27 2.07 -17.64 -36.49
CA ALA A 27 3.18 -16.82 -36.05
C ALA A 27 2.58 -15.79 -35.09
N SER A 28 2.96 -15.88 -33.83
CA SER A 28 2.64 -14.85 -32.85
C SER A 28 2.94 -13.50 -33.47
N PRO A 29 2.02 -12.51 -33.42
CA PRO A 29 2.25 -11.24 -34.04
C PRO A 29 3.58 -10.68 -33.53
N LYS A 30 4.56 -10.51 -34.42
CA LYS A 30 5.86 -9.95 -34.03
C LYS A 30 5.60 -8.58 -33.48
N ILE A 31 5.90 -8.38 -32.20
CA ILE A 31 5.84 -7.06 -31.57
C ILE A 31 6.68 -6.11 -32.45
N PRO A 32 6.14 -4.99 -32.92
CA PRO A 32 6.89 -4.05 -33.73
C PRO A 32 8.21 -3.68 -33.04
N GLN A 33 9.31 -3.73 -33.77
CA GLN A 33 10.64 -3.49 -33.21
C GLN A 33 10.77 -2.12 -32.52
N ALA A 34 9.99 -1.13 -32.97
CA ALA A 34 9.87 0.17 -32.34
C ALA A 34 9.24 0.13 -30.92
N LEU A 35 8.47 -0.92 -30.60
CA LEU A 35 7.92 -1.14 -29.26
C LEU A 35 8.90 -1.89 -28.36
N LEU A 36 9.93 -2.55 -28.94
CA LEU A 36 10.97 -3.26 -28.18
C LEU A 36 12.15 -2.35 -27.81
N THR A 37 12.36 -1.27 -28.58
CA THR A 37 13.41 -0.30 -28.28
C THR A 37 12.96 0.66 -27.17
N ASN A 38 13.72 0.73 -26.08
CA ASN A 38 13.46 1.60 -24.94
C ASN A 38 12.11 1.35 -24.24
N SER A 39 11.74 0.08 -24.11
CA SER A 39 10.57 -0.40 -23.39
C SER A 39 10.99 -1.02 -22.05
N LEU A 40 10.10 -0.96 -21.06
CA LEU A 40 10.27 -1.60 -19.76
C LEU A 40 8.98 -2.32 -19.37
N VAL A 41 9.10 -3.61 -19.04
CA VAL A 41 8.00 -4.42 -18.50
C VAL A 41 8.22 -4.64 -17.00
N TYR A 42 7.34 -4.07 -16.21
CA TYR A 42 7.33 -4.21 -14.74
C TYR A 42 6.20 -5.14 -14.32
N CYS A 43 6.53 -6.34 -13.83
CA CYS A 43 5.56 -7.34 -13.43
C CYS A 43 5.22 -7.23 -11.93
N THR A 44 3.94 -7.11 -11.63
CA THR A 44 3.44 -6.97 -10.25
C THR A 44 2.11 -7.71 -10.06
N SER A 45 1.43 -7.50 -8.94
CA SER A 45 0.10 -8.03 -8.64
C SER A 45 -0.98 -6.98 -8.92
N ALA A 46 -2.13 -7.40 -9.44
CA ALA A 46 -3.31 -6.56 -9.63
C ALA A 46 -4.20 -6.43 -8.38
N SER A 47 -3.86 -7.12 -7.29
CA SER A 47 -4.73 -7.16 -6.11
C SER A 47 -5.03 -5.75 -5.59
N GLY A 48 -6.30 -5.36 -5.61
CA GLY A 48 -6.75 -4.04 -5.13
C GLY A 48 -6.36 -2.86 -6.02
N PHE A 49 -6.02 -3.07 -7.30
CA PHE A 49 -5.61 -1.97 -8.19
C PHE A 49 -6.76 -0.97 -8.46
N SER A 50 -6.44 0.31 -8.37
CA SER A 50 -7.27 1.45 -8.78
C SER A 50 -6.38 2.58 -9.28
N PHE A 51 -6.85 3.38 -10.23
CA PHE A 51 -6.16 4.61 -10.63
C PHE A 51 -6.33 5.76 -9.63
N ASN A 52 -7.19 5.61 -8.62
CA ASN A 52 -7.31 6.58 -7.55
C ASN A 52 -6.51 6.13 -6.32
N PRO A 53 -5.31 6.69 -6.07
CA PRO A 53 -4.50 6.31 -4.92
C PRO A 53 -5.16 6.68 -3.59
N GLN A 54 -6.04 7.67 -3.56
CA GLN A 54 -6.73 8.14 -2.35
C GLN A 54 -7.66 7.08 -1.76
N LYS A 55 -8.23 6.19 -2.61
CA LYS A 55 -9.09 5.07 -2.21
C LYS A 55 -8.33 3.77 -1.98
N ALA A 56 -7.03 3.77 -2.16
CA ALA A 56 -6.24 2.58 -1.97
C ALA A 56 -6.36 2.07 -0.54
N ASP A 57 -6.56 0.77 -0.41
CA ASP A 57 -6.44 0.11 0.87
C ASP A 57 -5.02 0.29 1.42
N VAL A 58 -4.93 0.69 2.67
CA VAL A 58 -3.65 0.91 3.34
C VAL A 58 -2.83 -0.38 3.33
N GLY A 59 -1.64 -0.32 2.74
CA GLY A 59 -0.78 -1.48 2.57
C GLY A 59 -0.89 -2.20 1.22
N SER A 60 -1.63 -1.64 0.26
CA SER A 60 -1.66 -2.17 -1.10
C SER A 60 -0.44 -1.77 -1.93
N ASN A 61 -0.13 -2.59 -2.93
CA ASN A 61 1.05 -2.44 -3.80
C ASN A 61 0.83 -1.50 -4.98
N MET A 62 -0.10 -0.57 -4.90
CA MET A 62 -0.62 0.16 -6.05
C MET A 62 0.19 1.35 -6.51
N ASN A 63 1.17 1.72 -5.76
CA ASN A 63 1.95 2.94 -5.97
C ASN A 63 2.63 3.00 -7.32
N ILE A 64 2.98 1.83 -7.89
CA ILE A 64 3.83 1.79 -9.08
C ILE A 64 3.22 2.49 -10.30
N VAL A 65 1.91 2.43 -10.50
CA VAL A 65 1.23 3.11 -11.61
C VAL A 65 0.89 4.56 -11.24
N THR A 66 0.25 4.76 -10.10
CA THR A 66 -0.26 6.07 -9.69
C THR A 66 0.86 7.06 -9.40
N GLU A 67 2.02 6.60 -8.91
CA GLU A 67 3.23 7.40 -8.73
C GLU A 67 3.84 7.92 -10.04
N GLN A 68 3.55 7.28 -11.18
CA GLN A 68 4.01 7.76 -12.47
C GLN A 68 3.02 8.77 -13.09
N ILE A 69 1.73 8.68 -12.71
CA ILE A 69 0.64 9.47 -13.29
C ILE A 69 0.42 10.80 -12.55
N TYR A 70 0.55 10.77 -11.22
CA TYR A 70 0.23 11.92 -10.38
C TYR A 70 1.47 12.49 -9.70
N ASP A 71 1.47 13.80 -9.51
CA ASP A 71 2.40 14.48 -8.62
C ASP A 71 1.69 14.96 -7.34
N LYS A 72 2.49 15.24 -6.33
CA LYS A 72 2.12 15.78 -5.03
C LYS A 72 2.67 17.21 -4.89
N LEU A 73 2.24 17.91 -3.85
CA LEU A 73 2.79 19.23 -3.53
C LEU A 73 4.25 19.16 -3.09
N ILE A 74 4.54 18.13 -2.28
CA ILE A 74 5.84 17.86 -1.66
C ILE A 74 6.13 16.38 -1.83
N GLU A 75 7.39 16.03 -2.01
CA GLU A 75 7.86 14.65 -2.06
C GLU A 75 8.82 14.35 -0.90
N PHE A 76 8.91 13.10 -0.51
CA PHE A 76 9.96 12.61 0.37
C PHE A 76 11.10 12.02 -0.46
N ASP A 77 12.32 12.46 -0.17
CA ASP A 77 13.54 11.89 -0.73
C ASP A 77 14.11 10.85 0.25
N PRO A 78 13.99 9.55 -0.05
CA PRO A 78 14.47 8.51 0.87
C PRO A 78 16.00 8.41 0.92
N GLU A 79 16.73 8.95 -0.05
CA GLU A 79 18.19 8.92 -0.06
C GLU A 79 18.78 9.99 0.88
N GLN A 80 18.13 11.15 0.92
CA GLN A 80 18.54 12.28 1.76
C GLN A 80 17.77 12.33 3.09
N ASN A 81 16.75 11.47 3.24
CA ASN A 81 15.84 11.43 4.39
C ASN A 81 15.22 12.80 4.69
N GLN A 82 14.74 13.48 3.65
CA GLN A 82 14.18 14.83 3.78
C GLN A 82 13.03 15.07 2.80
N LEU A 83 12.21 16.06 3.12
CA LEU A 83 11.19 16.57 2.22
C LEU A 83 11.84 17.43 1.13
N LYS A 84 11.33 17.31 -0.09
CA LYS A 84 11.73 18.14 -1.22
C LYS A 84 10.54 18.74 -1.93
N PRO A 85 10.73 19.93 -2.53
CA PRO A 85 9.74 20.53 -3.40
C PRO A 85 9.32 19.64 -4.58
N ALA A 86 8.01 19.62 -4.89
CA ALA A 86 7.44 18.97 -6.07
C ALA A 86 6.56 19.95 -6.84
N LEU A 87 5.21 19.83 -6.85
CA LEU A 87 4.34 20.86 -7.46
C LEU A 87 4.41 22.21 -6.75
N ALA A 88 4.68 22.22 -5.45
CA ALA A 88 5.16 23.42 -4.76
C ALA A 88 6.67 23.55 -5.00
N GLU A 89 7.13 24.65 -5.59
CA GLU A 89 8.57 24.92 -5.81
C GLU A 89 9.28 25.29 -4.49
N ARG A 90 8.54 25.75 -3.50
CA ARG A 90 8.97 25.97 -2.10
C ARG A 90 7.78 25.99 -1.17
N PHE A 91 8.03 25.79 0.10
CA PHE A 91 7.04 25.92 1.17
C PHE A 91 7.67 26.60 2.39
N GLU A 92 6.84 27.24 3.19
CA GLU A 92 7.24 27.96 4.39
C GLU A 92 6.27 27.62 5.51
N ILE A 93 6.76 27.52 6.72
CA ILE A 93 5.96 27.37 7.94
C ILE A 93 6.10 28.66 8.72
N SER A 94 4.99 29.24 9.19
CA SER A 94 5.03 30.43 10.07
C SER A 94 5.73 30.13 11.39
N GLU A 95 6.24 31.18 12.05
CA GLU A 95 6.97 31.05 13.32
C GLU A 95 6.14 30.38 14.43
N ASP A 96 4.83 30.58 14.43
CA ASP A 96 3.89 29.94 15.35
C ASP A 96 3.52 28.49 14.96
N GLY A 97 4.05 27.99 13.85
CA GLY A 97 3.77 26.65 13.34
C GLY A 97 2.34 26.41 12.82
N LEU A 98 1.49 27.46 12.77
CA LEU A 98 0.07 27.31 12.46
C LEU A 98 -0.28 27.47 10.99
N THR A 99 0.61 28.04 10.18
CA THR A 99 0.33 28.28 8.75
C THR A 99 1.43 27.73 7.87
N ILE A 100 1.04 26.89 6.92
CA ILE A 100 1.91 26.39 5.85
C ILE A 100 1.57 27.16 4.58
N THR A 101 2.55 27.85 4.02
CA THR A 101 2.42 28.53 2.73
C THR A 101 3.15 27.75 1.65
N LEU A 102 2.42 27.37 0.60
CA LEU A 102 2.91 26.59 -0.53
C LEU A 102 2.93 27.50 -1.78
N TYR A 103 4.09 27.62 -2.43
CA TYR A 103 4.29 28.39 -3.64
C TYR A 103 4.32 27.44 -4.83
N LEU A 104 3.30 27.49 -5.68
CA LEU A 104 3.10 26.53 -6.76
C LEU A 104 3.96 26.86 -7.98
N ARG A 105 4.46 25.84 -8.64
CA ARG A 105 5.12 25.96 -9.94
C ARG A 105 4.15 26.53 -10.98
N LYS A 106 4.68 27.39 -11.84
CA LYS A 106 3.93 27.94 -12.97
C LYS A 106 4.05 27.01 -14.18
N LYS A 107 3.06 27.07 -15.08
CA LYS A 107 3.03 26.32 -16.36
C LYS A 107 3.10 24.80 -16.21
N VAL A 108 2.60 24.24 -15.11
CA VAL A 108 2.40 22.80 -14.97
C VAL A 108 1.14 22.41 -15.73
N SER A 109 1.27 21.52 -16.73
CA SER A 109 0.14 21.04 -17.53
C SER A 109 -0.35 19.71 -16.98
N PHE A 110 -1.67 19.56 -16.88
CA PHE A 110 -2.26 18.23 -16.74
C PHE A 110 -2.08 17.41 -18.03
N HIS A 111 -2.24 16.10 -17.93
CA HIS A 111 -2.15 15.19 -19.06
C HIS A 111 -3.15 15.55 -20.16
N HIS A 112 -2.70 15.49 -21.41
CA HIS A 112 -3.57 15.50 -22.58
C HIS A 112 -3.85 14.05 -22.97
N THR A 113 -5.07 13.62 -22.74
CA THR A 113 -5.51 12.24 -22.98
C THR A 113 -6.55 12.18 -24.09
N LYS A 114 -6.99 10.98 -24.45
CA LYS A 114 -8.08 10.79 -25.44
C LYS A 114 -9.46 11.26 -24.91
N TRP A 115 -9.59 11.39 -23.60
CA TRP A 115 -10.84 11.75 -22.90
C TRP A 115 -10.82 13.12 -22.25
N PHE A 116 -9.66 13.80 -22.19
CA PHE A 116 -9.54 15.13 -21.60
C PHE A 116 -8.40 15.93 -22.23
N THR A 117 -8.67 17.18 -22.55
CA THR A 117 -7.68 18.16 -22.97
C THR A 117 -7.79 19.38 -22.06
N PRO A 118 -6.79 19.64 -21.19
CA PRO A 118 -6.83 20.79 -20.29
C PRO A 118 -6.80 22.10 -21.07
N THR A 119 -7.63 23.07 -20.65
CA THR A 119 -7.67 24.43 -21.23
C THR A 119 -6.75 25.39 -20.49
N ARG A 120 -6.29 25.03 -19.30
CA ARG A 120 -5.42 25.84 -18.44
C ARG A 120 -4.32 25.01 -17.77
N TYR A 121 -3.34 25.69 -17.22
CA TYR A 121 -2.34 25.11 -16.34
C TYR A 121 -2.89 24.90 -14.93
N LEU A 122 -2.18 24.07 -14.13
CA LEU A 122 -2.44 23.88 -12.71
C LEU A 122 -2.40 25.22 -11.96
N THR A 123 -3.38 25.40 -11.08
CA THR A 123 -3.49 26.56 -10.19
C THR A 123 -3.82 26.12 -8.75
N SER A 124 -3.89 27.08 -7.85
CA SER A 124 -4.33 26.88 -6.47
C SER A 124 -5.72 26.25 -6.35
N GLU A 125 -6.61 26.44 -7.35
CA GLU A 125 -7.93 25.84 -7.36
C GLU A 125 -7.89 24.30 -7.42
N ASP A 126 -6.94 23.74 -8.18
CA ASP A 126 -6.75 22.29 -8.26
C ASP A 126 -6.25 21.72 -6.94
N VAL A 127 -5.39 22.47 -6.25
CA VAL A 127 -4.88 22.09 -4.91
C VAL A 127 -6.00 22.12 -3.88
N ILE A 128 -6.76 23.23 -3.83
CA ILE A 128 -7.91 23.35 -2.89
C ILE A 128 -8.93 22.25 -3.15
N PHE A 129 -9.29 21.99 -4.41
CA PHE A 129 -10.19 20.93 -4.79
C PHE A 129 -9.70 19.56 -4.29
N SER A 130 -8.42 19.25 -4.52
CA SER A 130 -7.83 17.96 -4.16
C SER A 130 -7.77 17.77 -2.64
N LEU A 131 -7.37 18.80 -1.90
CA LEU A 131 -7.29 18.74 -0.45
C LEU A 131 -8.67 18.72 0.21
N ASN A 132 -9.62 19.57 -0.23
CA ASN A 132 -10.99 19.54 0.30
C ASN A 132 -11.67 18.18 0.07
N ARG A 133 -11.39 17.54 -1.05
CA ARG A 133 -11.86 16.19 -1.33
C ARG A 133 -11.41 15.20 -0.26
N ILE A 134 -10.13 15.15 0.08
CA ILE A 134 -9.60 14.21 1.08
C ILE A 134 -9.97 14.57 2.52
N LEU A 135 -10.37 15.83 2.77
CA LEU A 135 -10.88 16.30 4.05
C LEU A 135 -12.41 16.11 4.21
N GLY A 136 -13.10 15.60 3.17
CA GLY A 136 -14.55 15.48 3.17
C GLY A 136 -15.30 16.83 3.12
N LYS A 137 -14.60 17.95 2.82
CA LYS A 137 -15.17 19.30 2.74
C LYS A 137 -15.72 19.61 1.34
N VAL A 138 -16.61 18.77 0.86
CA VAL A 138 -17.16 18.86 -0.51
C VAL A 138 -18.14 20.01 -0.68
N ASP A 139 -18.65 20.58 0.42
CA ASP A 139 -19.64 21.66 0.44
C ASP A 139 -19.12 23.00 -0.09
N GLU A 140 -17.81 23.12 -0.25
CA GLU A 140 -17.13 24.33 -0.72
C GLU A 140 -16.86 24.35 -2.23
N LEU A 141 -17.51 23.48 -3.02
CA LEU A 141 -17.50 23.58 -4.48
C LEU A 141 -18.53 24.64 -4.91
N PRO A 142 -18.13 25.90 -5.18
CA PRO A 142 -19.06 27.04 -5.25
C PRO A 142 -19.97 27.07 -6.49
N GLU A 143 -19.82 26.14 -7.41
CA GLU A 143 -20.46 26.18 -8.73
C GLU A 143 -21.53 25.11 -8.94
N LEU A 144 -21.87 24.33 -7.91
CA LEU A 144 -22.92 23.31 -8.00
C LEU A 144 -24.27 23.88 -7.52
N ASN A 145 -25.30 23.77 -8.35
CA ASN A 145 -26.66 24.11 -8.00
C ASN A 145 -27.12 23.34 -6.75
N ARG A 146 -27.76 24.00 -5.76
CA ARG A 146 -28.12 23.42 -4.45
C ARG A 146 -28.95 22.12 -4.53
N GLU A 147 -29.79 21.97 -5.55
CA GLU A 147 -30.58 20.75 -5.75
C GLU A 147 -29.73 19.56 -6.26
N VAL A 148 -28.78 19.84 -7.14
CA VAL A 148 -27.79 18.87 -7.62
C VAL A 148 -26.82 18.50 -6.49
N LEU A 149 -26.45 19.46 -5.64
CA LEU A 149 -25.62 19.23 -4.45
C LEU A 149 -26.25 18.21 -3.48
N HIS A 150 -27.57 18.20 -3.30
CA HIS A 150 -28.21 17.26 -2.37
C HIS A 150 -28.16 15.81 -2.89
N GLN A 151 -28.34 15.60 -4.20
CA GLN A 151 -28.21 14.28 -4.85
C GLN A 151 -26.74 13.87 -5.00
N VAL A 152 -25.84 14.82 -5.28
CA VAL A 152 -24.39 14.63 -5.36
C VAL A 152 -23.80 14.40 -3.98
N ARG A 153 -24.30 15.03 -2.90
CA ARG A 153 -23.89 14.80 -1.51
C ARG A 153 -24.01 13.34 -1.09
N HIS A 154 -25.13 12.67 -1.37
CA HIS A 154 -25.26 11.24 -1.07
C HIS A 154 -24.30 10.38 -1.90
N ARG A 155 -24.09 10.71 -3.17
CA ARG A 155 -23.15 9.97 -4.05
C ARG A 155 -21.68 10.29 -3.77
N ILE A 156 -21.37 11.48 -3.27
CA ILE A 156 -20.01 11.90 -2.90
C ILE A 156 -19.69 11.41 -1.48
N ALA A 157 -20.61 11.46 -0.53
CA ALA A 157 -20.42 10.95 0.82
C ALA A 157 -20.02 9.48 0.83
N ASP A 158 -20.70 8.64 0.04
CA ASP A 158 -20.34 7.22 -0.11
C ASP A 158 -18.98 6.98 -0.80
N ARG A 159 -18.35 8.02 -1.36
CA ARG A 159 -17.10 7.94 -2.14
C ARG A 159 -15.95 8.76 -1.57
N THR A 160 -16.20 9.50 -0.49
CA THR A 160 -15.22 10.39 0.15
C THR A 160 -14.63 9.83 1.43
N HIS A 161 -14.82 8.53 1.72
CA HIS A 161 -14.09 7.86 2.78
C HIS A 161 -12.67 7.54 2.32
N PHE A 162 -11.72 8.28 2.86
CA PHE A 162 -10.30 8.11 2.64
C PHE A 162 -9.66 7.62 3.93
N SER A 163 -9.69 6.31 4.13
CA SER A 163 -9.32 5.63 5.39
C SER A 163 -7.97 6.09 5.96
N TYR A 164 -7.01 6.42 5.09
CA TYR A 164 -5.73 6.95 5.55
C TYR A 164 -5.88 8.30 6.23
N PHE A 165 -6.53 9.27 5.57
CA PHE A 165 -6.66 10.64 6.10
C PHE A 165 -7.58 10.71 7.31
N GLU A 166 -8.58 9.83 7.36
CA GLU A 166 -9.43 9.65 8.54
C GLU A 166 -8.63 9.04 9.70
N SER A 167 -7.76 8.08 9.44
CA SER A 167 -6.95 7.42 10.48
C SER A 167 -5.96 8.37 11.16
N VAL A 168 -5.49 9.39 10.45
CA VAL A 168 -4.59 10.42 10.99
C VAL A 168 -5.32 11.71 11.39
N ASP A 169 -6.66 11.76 11.27
CA ASP A 169 -7.50 12.88 11.68
C ASP A 169 -7.21 14.21 10.97
N LEU A 170 -6.83 14.12 9.69
CA LEU A 170 -6.37 15.29 8.93
C LEU A 170 -7.44 16.40 8.84
N ALA A 171 -8.73 16.03 8.77
CA ALA A 171 -9.84 16.96 8.67
C ALA A 171 -9.98 17.90 9.88
N ASN A 172 -9.64 17.42 11.08
CA ASN A 172 -9.66 18.23 12.31
C ASN A 172 -8.36 19.01 12.52
N GLN A 173 -7.26 18.56 11.92
CA GLN A 173 -5.97 19.26 11.97
C GLN A 173 -5.95 20.50 11.06
N ILE A 174 -6.58 20.42 9.87
CA ILE A 174 -6.63 21.53 8.90
C ILE A 174 -7.91 22.31 9.09
N VAL A 175 -7.79 23.53 9.60
CA VAL A 175 -8.93 24.46 9.84
C VAL A 175 -9.38 25.11 8.55
N GLU A 176 -8.42 25.56 7.72
CA GLU A 176 -8.71 26.35 6.54
C GLU A 176 -7.66 26.12 5.44
N ILE A 177 -8.12 26.10 4.21
CA ILE A 177 -7.27 26.12 3.02
C ILE A 177 -7.69 27.32 2.19
N SER A 178 -6.78 28.25 1.93
CA SER A 178 -7.05 29.47 1.19
C SER A 178 -6.04 29.69 0.08
N ALA A 179 -6.42 30.47 -0.93
CA ALA A 179 -5.57 30.81 -2.07
C ALA A 179 -5.46 32.34 -2.21
N PRO A 180 -4.44 32.97 -1.63
CA PRO A 180 -4.18 34.40 -1.84
C PRO A 180 -3.93 34.76 -3.31
N SER A 181 -3.47 33.82 -4.12
CA SER A 181 -3.31 33.98 -5.56
C SER A 181 -3.41 32.61 -6.27
N SER A 182 -3.46 32.62 -7.60
CA SER A 182 -3.51 31.40 -8.41
C SER A 182 -2.30 30.46 -8.23
N HIS A 183 -1.23 30.89 -7.57
CA HIS A 183 -0.01 30.10 -7.35
C HIS A 183 0.46 30.11 -5.89
N ILE A 184 -0.39 30.52 -4.96
CA ILE A 184 -0.09 30.46 -3.53
C ILE A 184 -1.28 29.82 -2.82
N VAL A 185 -0.99 28.76 -2.05
CA VAL A 185 -1.96 28.11 -1.19
C VAL A 185 -1.49 28.25 0.25
N LYS A 186 -2.39 28.61 1.14
CA LYS A 186 -2.16 28.63 2.59
C LYS A 186 -3.02 27.58 3.26
N ILE A 187 -2.41 26.79 4.13
CA ILE A 187 -3.06 25.79 4.96
C ILE A 187 -2.91 26.25 6.40
N ARG A 188 -4.02 26.51 7.08
CA ARG A 188 -4.04 26.90 8.49
C ARG A 188 -4.42 25.70 9.35
N LEU A 189 -3.61 25.42 10.36
CA LEU A 189 -3.73 24.30 11.27
C LEU A 189 -4.46 24.73 12.55
N ALA A 190 -5.11 23.76 13.22
CA ALA A 190 -5.74 23.95 14.52
C ALA A 190 -4.71 24.11 15.64
N GLN A 191 -3.56 23.45 15.49
CA GLN A 191 -2.39 23.53 16.37
C GLN A 191 -1.12 23.23 15.56
N PRO A 192 0.06 23.62 16.03
CA PRO A 192 1.31 23.25 15.35
C PRO A 192 1.37 21.73 15.19
N ASP A 193 1.75 21.26 14.01
CA ASP A 193 1.84 19.83 13.69
C ASP A 193 3.02 19.52 12.77
N SER A 194 4.04 18.90 13.33
CA SER A 194 5.26 18.52 12.61
C SER A 194 5.06 17.35 11.65
N SER A 195 3.93 16.62 11.74
CA SER A 195 3.63 15.48 10.86
C SER A 195 2.91 15.88 9.56
N ILE A 196 2.33 17.08 9.51
CA ILE A 196 1.44 17.51 8.42
C ILE A 196 2.10 17.46 7.03
N LEU A 197 3.37 17.88 6.94
CA LEU A 197 4.10 17.83 5.67
C LEU A 197 4.33 16.41 5.19
N ALA A 198 4.51 15.46 6.10
CA ALA A 198 4.61 14.05 5.76
C ALA A 198 3.30 13.49 5.22
N HIS A 199 2.15 13.94 5.76
CA HIS A 199 0.84 13.59 5.23
C HIS A 199 0.63 14.15 3.82
N LEU A 200 1.05 15.39 3.57
CA LEU A 200 1.00 16.02 2.24
C LEU A 200 1.99 15.42 1.24
N ALA A 201 3.06 14.76 1.70
CA ALA A 201 4.02 14.02 0.88
C ALA A 201 3.62 12.56 0.67
N SER A 202 2.56 12.07 1.34
CA SER A 202 2.10 10.68 1.20
C SER A 202 1.64 10.37 -0.22
N GLN A 203 1.67 9.09 -0.59
CA GLN A 203 1.18 8.62 -1.90
C GLN A 203 -0.29 8.96 -2.18
N TYR A 204 -1.06 9.28 -1.15
CA TYR A 204 -2.49 9.58 -1.24
C TYR A 204 -2.78 11.06 -1.48
N ALA A 205 -1.84 11.97 -1.18
CA ALA A 205 -2.01 13.42 -1.29
C ALA A 205 -1.73 13.93 -2.71
N VAL A 206 -2.24 13.23 -3.71
CA VAL A 206 -2.09 13.60 -5.13
C VAL A 206 -2.95 14.79 -5.50
N ILE A 207 -2.50 15.59 -6.48
CA ILE A 207 -3.25 16.73 -6.99
C ILE A 207 -3.99 16.33 -8.27
N LEU A 208 -5.32 16.51 -8.22
CA LEU A 208 -6.25 16.20 -9.29
C LEU A 208 -6.65 17.49 -10.03
N SER A 209 -7.08 17.37 -11.28
CA SER A 209 -7.61 18.51 -12.05
C SER A 209 -9.05 18.81 -11.64
N LYS A 210 -9.28 20.03 -11.09
CA LYS A 210 -10.63 20.55 -10.82
C LYS A 210 -11.42 20.67 -12.13
N GLU A 211 -10.77 21.15 -13.21
CA GLU A 211 -11.41 21.29 -14.52
C GLU A 211 -11.95 19.97 -15.05
N TYR A 212 -11.15 18.90 -14.95
CA TYR A 212 -11.59 17.55 -15.35
C TYR A 212 -12.72 17.03 -14.47
N ALA A 213 -12.64 17.23 -13.17
CA ALA A 213 -13.68 16.82 -12.23
C ALA A 213 -15.00 17.56 -12.51
N LEU A 214 -14.97 18.85 -12.82
CA LEU A 214 -16.15 19.64 -13.19
C LEU A 214 -16.77 19.17 -14.50
N GLN A 215 -15.95 18.85 -15.51
CA GLN A 215 -16.43 18.25 -16.76
C GLN A 215 -17.15 16.93 -16.49
N LEU A 216 -16.54 16.02 -15.74
CA LEU A 216 -17.15 14.74 -15.40
C LEU A 216 -18.44 14.88 -14.58
N ASN A 217 -18.50 15.88 -13.69
CA ASN A 217 -19.68 16.16 -12.88
C ASN A 217 -20.82 16.70 -13.75
N ALA A 218 -20.53 17.55 -14.72
CA ALA A 218 -21.51 18.05 -15.68
C ALA A 218 -22.16 16.91 -16.51
N ASP A 219 -21.38 15.85 -16.76
CA ASP A 219 -21.83 14.64 -17.47
C ASP A 219 -22.39 13.55 -16.53
N ASP A 220 -22.61 13.85 -15.24
CA ASP A 220 -23.00 12.89 -14.18
C ASP A 220 -22.07 11.66 -14.08
N ASN A 221 -20.79 11.83 -14.37
CA ASN A 221 -19.83 10.75 -14.53
C ASN A 221 -18.55 10.88 -13.68
N LEU A 222 -18.67 11.45 -12.47
CA LEU A 222 -17.55 11.62 -11.54
C LEU A 222 -16.79 10.33 -11.21
N MET A 223 -17.43 9.15 -11.41
CA MET A 223 -16.74 7.87 -11.23
C MET A 223 -15.56 7.69 -12.19
N GLN A 224 -15.57 8.34 -13.34
CA GLN A 224 -14.46 8.25 -14.29
C GLN A 224 -13.18 8.88 -13.77
N LEU A 225 -13.24 9.78 -12.78
CA LEU A 225 -12.07 10.32 -12.11
C LEU A 225 -11.18 9.20 -11.53
N ASP A 226 -11.80 8.10 -11.10
CA ASP A 226 -11.12 6.95 -10.51
C ASP A 226 -10.69 5.90 -11.54
N ILE A 227 -11.16 5.98 -12.78
CA ILE A 227 -10.97 4.96 -13.83
C ILE A 227 -10.11 5.51 -14.99
N LEU A 228 -10.33 6.76 -15.38
CA LEU A 228 -9.62 7.45 -16.45
C LEU A 228 -8.74 8.56 -15.84
N PRO A 229 -7.53 8.22 -15.42
CA PRO A 229 -6.69 9.13 -14.65
C PRO A 229 -6.20 10.31 -15.49
N VAL A 230 -6.23 11.50 -14.90
CA VAL A 230 -5.62 12.72 -15.42
C VAL A 230 -4.78 13.33 -14.31
N GLY A 231 -3.48 13.22 -14.43
CA GLY A 231 -2.50 13.79 -13.48
C GLY A 231 -1.57 14.78 -14.16
N THR A 232 -0.52 15.12 -13.44
CA THR A 232 0.57 15.99 -13.93
C THR A 232 1.88 15.24 -14.08
N GLY A 233 1.89 13.94 -13.76
CA GLY A 233 3.07 13.10 -13.63
C GLY A 233 3.84 12.87 -14.93
N VAL A 234 4.98 12.22 -14.79
CA VAL A 234 5.95 12.01 -15.86
C VAL A 234 5.48 11.04 -16.95
N TYR A 235 4.52 10.17 -16.61
CA TYR A 235 3.83 9.28 -17.55
C TYR A 235 2.33 9.55 -17.52
N GLN A 236 1.67 9.29 -18.63
CA GLN A 236 0.22 9.32 -18.80
C GLN A 236 -0.30 7.97 -19.28
N LEU A 237 -1.57 7.66 -18.96
CA LEU A 237 -2.21 6.41 -19.39
C LEU A 237 -2.37 6.39 -20.91
N ASP A 238 -1.90 5.31 -21.54
CA ASP A 238 -2.15 5.00 -22.95
C ASP A 238 -3.22 3.94 -23.11
N ASN A 239 -3.09 2.80 -22.38
CA ASN A 239 -4.03 1.69 -22.43
C ASN A 239 -4.10 0.94 -21.11
N TYR A 240 -5.26 0.36 -20.82
CA TYR A 240 -5.50 -0.47 -19.65
C TYR A 240 -6.40 -1.65 -20.01
N VAL A 241 -5.96 -2.84 -19.67
CA VAL A 241 -6.76 -4.06 -19.69
C VAL A 241 -6.88 -4.58 -18.27
N GLN A 242 -8.12 -4.67 -17.79
CA GLN A 242 -8.39 -5.02 -16.40
C GLN A 242 -7.79 -6.38 -16.03
N ASN A 243 -7.06 -6.43 -14.91
CA ASN A 243 -6.36 -7.61 -14.39
C ASN A 243 -5.28 -8.19 -15.32
N ASP A 244 -4.90 -7.49 -16.36
CA ASP A 244 -3.87 -7.91 -17.32
C ASP A 244 -2.69 -6.93 -17.31
N PHE A 245 -2.85 -5.72 -17.85
CA PHE A 245 -1.78 -4.73 -17.86
C PHE A 245 -2.26 -3.29 -17.90
N VAL A 246 -1.35 -2.38 -17.49
CA VAL A 246 -1.43 -0.93 -17.74
C VAL A 246 -0.25 -0.56 -18.64
N ARG A 247 -0.53 0.16 -19.73
CA ARG A 247 0.52 0.76 -20.56
C ARG A 247 0.52 2.27 -20.37
N LEU A 248 1.70 2.79 -20.09
CA LEU A 248 1.96 4.20 -19.88
C LEU A 248 2.91 4.72 -20.97
N GLN A 249 2.70 5.96 -21.40
CA GLN A 249 3.58 6.69 -22.31
C GLN A 249 4.10 7.96 -21.63
N PRO A 250 5.29 8.45 -21.99
CA PRO A 250 5.83 9.68 -21.45
C PRO A 250 4.90 10.86 -21.64
N ASN A 251 4.78 11.69 -20.61
CA ASN A 251 4.12 12.99 -20.71
C ASN A 251 5.06 13.99 -21.42
N PRO A 252 4.78 14.41 -22.67
CA PRO A 252 5.67 15.32 -23.40
C PRO A 252 5.74 16.73 -22.78
N ARG A 253 4.73 17.08 -21.94
CA ARG A 253 4.60 18.38 -21.26
C ARG A 253 4.99 18.32 -19.79
N TYR A 254 5.69 17.25 -19.37
CA TYR A 254 6.10 17.11 -17.97
C TYR A 254 6.99 18.29 -17.55
N TRP A 255 6.69 18.86 -16.42
CA TRP A 255 7.35 20.03 -15.85
C TRP A 255 8.77 19.75 -15.32
N GLY A 256 9.05 18.50 -14.98
CA GLY A 256 10.33 18.04 -14.43
C GLY A 256 11.22 17.34 -15.46
N LYS A 257 12.07 16.44 -14.97
CA LYS A 257 12.94 15.62 -15.81
C LYS A 257 12.11 14.61 -16.59
N LYS A 258 12.25 14.61 -17.91
CA LYS A 258 11.54 13.68 -18.80
C LYS A 258 11.91 12.23 -18.52
N ALA A 259 10.96 11.33 -18.77
CA ALA A 259 11.17 9.90 -18.70
C ALA A 259 12.22 9.38 -19.68
N ASN A 260 13.03 8.43 -19.24
CA ASN A 260 13.99 7.74 -20.10
C ASN A 260 13.33 6.64 -20.96
N ILE A 261 12.25 6.01 -20.46
CA ILE A 261 11.58 4.88 -21.09
C ILE A 261 10.40 5.37 -21.91
N SER A 262 10.33 4.95 -23.18
CA SER A 262 9.28 5.38 -24.12
C SER A 262 7.99 4.57 -23.99
N ASN A 263 8.10 3.27 -23.62
CA ASN A 263 6.97 2.37 -23.42
C ASN A 263 7.13 1.69 -22.07
N LEU A 264 6.26 2.05 -21.14
CA LEU A 264 6.22 1.44 -19.81
C LEU A 264 4.98 0.55 -19.71
N VAL A 265 5.20 -0.74 -19.52
CA VAL A 265 4.14 -1.73 -19.30
C VAL A 265 4.21 -2.22 -17.86
N VAL A 266 3.11 -2.08 -17.12
CA VAL A 266 2.93 -2.70 -15.83
C VAL A 266 2.04 -3.93 -16.02
N ASP A 267 2.64 -5.10 -15.96
CA ASP A 267 1.98 -6.40 -16.15
C ASP A 267 1.45 -6.92 -14.82
N PHE A 268 0.19 -7.31 -14.79
CA PHE A 268 -0.49 -7.81 -13.61
C PHE A 268 -0.50 -9.34 -13.57
N SER A 269 0.61 -9.93 -13.22
CA SER A 269 0.69 -11.38 -13.01
C SER A 269 0.12 -11.78 -11.65
N THR A 270 -0.76 -12.77 -11.63
CA THR A 270 -1.54 -13.14 -10.44
C THR A 270 -0.72 -13.80 -9.31
N SER A 271 0.33 -14.55 -9.64
CA SER A 271 1.13 -15.28 -8.65
C SER A 271 2.60 -14.88 -8.67
N GLY A 272 3.27 -14.98 -7.51
CA GLY A 272 4.72 -14.77 -7.40
C GLY A 272 5.52 -15.74 -8.26
N THR A 273 5.09 -17.00 -8.33
CA THR A 273 5.70 -18.02 -9.20
C THR A 273 5.54 -17.67 -10.67
N GLY A 274 4.35 -17.22 -11.09
CA GLY A 274 4.11 -16.76 -12.46
C GLY A 274 4.98 -15.57 -12.83
N ARG A 275 5.14 -14.58 -11.94
CA ARG A 275 6.05 -13.45 -12.17
C ARG A 275 7.51 -13.88 -12.31
N MET A 276 7.96 -14.81 -11.46
CA MET A 276 9.33 -15.33 -11.57
C MET A 276 9.53 -16.10 -12.89
N ALA A 277 8.56 -16.91 -13.32
CA ALA A 277 8.62 -17.60 -14.61
C ALA A 277 8.70 -16.62 -15.79
N LYS A 278 7.85 -15.57 -15.81
CA LYS A 278 7.92 -14.49 -16.80
C LYS A 278 9.28 -13.78 -16.78
N PHE A 279 9.84 -13.54 -15.60
CA PHE A 279 11.16 -12.92 -15.46
C PHE A 279 12.25 -13.81 -16.06
N LEU A 280 12.28 -15.10 -15.73
CA LEU A 280 13.26 -16.06 -16.25
C LEU A 280 13.16 -16.26 -17.77
N ASN A 281 11.96 -16.11 -18.34
CA ASN A 281 11.71 -16.15 -19.78
C ASN A 281 11.96 -14.80 -20.49
N SER A 282 12.45 -13.77 -19.77
CA SER A 282 12.66 -12.41 -20.30
C SER A 282 11.37 -11.71 -20.78
N GLU A 283 10.23 -12.10 -20.24
CA GLU A 283 8.94 -11.43 -20.47
C GLU A 283 8.73 -10.26 -19.48
N CYS A 284 9.49 -10.22 -18.38
CA CYS A 284 9.55 -9.15 -17.40
C CYS A 284 10.98 -8.64 -17.28
N ASP A 285 11.15 -7.32 -17.30
CA ASP A 285 12.43 -6.67 -17.00
C ASP A 285 12.65 -6.47 -15.50
N ILE A 286 11.55 -6.21 -14.78
CA ILE A 286 11.54 -6.10 -13.32
C ILE A 286 10.37 -6.93 -12.78
N SER A 287 10.63 -7.78 -11.79
CA SER A 287 9.62 -8.53 -11.05
C SER A 287 9.52 -8.01 -9.63
N ALA A 288 8.33 -7.52 -9.26
CA ALA A 288 8.02 -7.09 -7.91
C ALA A 288 7.59 -8.26 -7.03
N PHE A 289 7.89 -8.15 -5.73
CA PHE A 289 7.47 -9.12 -4.71
C PHE A 289 7.80 -10.56 -5.08
N PRO A 290 9.09 -10.88 -5.39
CA PRO A 290 9.48 -12.25 -5.62
C PRO A 290 9.20 -13.10 -4.37
N GLU A 291 8.82 -14.35 -4.56
CA GLU A 291 8.73 -15.30 -3.44
C GLU A 291 10.14 -15.55 -2.89
N PRO A 292 10.40 -15.33 -1.60
CA PRO A 292 11.75 -15.44 -1.04
C PRO A 292 12.39 -16.81 -1.24
N SER A 293 11.59 -17.88 -1.21
CA SER A 293 12.05 -19.25 -1.48
C SER A 293 12.55 -19.48 -2.91
N GLN A 294 12.21 -18.59 -3.85
CA GLN A 294 12.59 -18.67 -5.25
C GLN A 294 13.82 -17.82 -5.59
N LEU A 295 14.29 -16.98 -4.68
CA LEU A 295 15.46 -16.13 -4.95
C LEU A 295 16.74 -16.94 -5.22
N SER A 296 16.83 -18.16 -4.67
CA SER A 296 17.97 -19.05 -4.88
C SER A 296 18.09 -19.61 -6.29
N ILE A 297 16.99 -19.59 -7.08
CA ILE A 297 17.03 -20.06 -8.48
C ILE A 297 17.46 -18.96 -9.45
N LEU A 298 17.59 -17.72 -8.99
CA LEU A 298 18.01 -16.61 -9.82
C LEU A 298 19.51 -16.74 -10.15
N ASP A 299 19.81 -16.94 -11.43
CA ASP A 299 21.19 -16.91 -11.91
C ASP A 299 21.67 -15.45 -12.01
N LYS A 300 22.86 -15.16 -11.47
CA LYS A 300 23.50 -13.85 -11.56
C LYS A 300 23.73 -13.35 -12.99
N THR A 301 23.74 -14.26 -13.96
CA THR A 301 23.83 -13.91 -15.37
C THR A 301 22.53 -13.36 -15.95
N GLN A 302 21.39 -13.70 -15.34
CA GLN A 302 20.05 -13.26 -15.77
C GLN A 302 19.61 -11.98 -15.09
N GLY A 303 19.96 -11.79 -13.82
CA GLY A 303 19.50 -10.63 -13.08
C GLY A 303 20.10 -10.50 -11.67
N TYR A 304 19.60 -9.50 -10.94
CA TYR A 304 20.03 -9.18 -9.59
C TYR A 304 18.85 -8.81 -8.68
N VAL A 305 19.03 -9.03 -7.39
CA VAL A 305 18.05 -8.67 -6.36
C VAL A 305 18.34 -7.26 -5.86
N ILE A 306 17.30 -6.45 -5.74
CA ILE A 306 17.32 -5.15 -5.08
C ILE A 306 16.53 -5.30 -3.78
N GLU A 307 17.12 -4.94 -2.65
CA GLU A 307 16.48 -5.00 -1.36
C GLU A 307 16.69 -3.73 -0.54
N THR A 308 15.70 -3.41 0.29
CA THR A 308 15.81 -2.36 1.31
C THR A 308 14.98 -2.74 2.54
N ALA A 309 15.32 -2.19 3.70
CA ALA A 309 14.50 -2.35 4.90
C ALA A 309 13.08 -1.83 4.65
N GLY A 310 12.08 -2.61 5.02
CA GLY A 310 10.68 -2.23 4.80
C GLY A 310 10.14 -1.34 5.93
N ALA A 311 9.34 -0.34 5.60
CA ALA A 311 8.56 0.42 6.56
C ALA A 311 7.24 -0.30 6.87
N ASN A 312 7.32 -1.55 7.33
CA ASN A 312 6.18 -2.42 7.60
C ASN A 312 6.39 -3.24 8.88
N LEU A 313 5.30 -3.79 9.40
CA LEU A 313 5.32 -4.65 10.57
C LEU A 313 4.25 -5.70 10.44
N ALA A 314 4.58 -6.99 10.61
CA ALA A 314 3.62 -8.01 10.97
C ALA A 314 3.53 -8.09 12.48
N PHE A 315 2.33 -8.19 13.01
CA PHE A 315 2.09 -8.26 14.44
C PHE A 315 0.94 -9.21 14.81
N LEU A 316 0.96 -9.65 16.05
CA LEU A 316 -0.17 -10.27 16.72
C LEU A 316 -0.82 -9.22 17.62
N ALA A 317 -2.07 -8.85 17.33
CA ALA A 317 -2.81 -7.92 18.18
C ALA A 317 -3.61 -8.66 19.24
N PHE A 318 -3.62 -8.12 20.45
CA PHE A 318 -4.40 -8.59 21.60
C PHE A 318 -5.69 -7.77 21.68
N ASN A 319 -6.85 -8.41 21.62
CA ASN A 319 -8.13 -7.71 21.64
C ASN A 319 -8.55 -7.31 23.06
N PHE A 320 -8.34 -6.07 23.44
CA PHE A 320 -8.66 -5.54 24.78
C PHE A 320 -10.16 -5.49 25.11
N ARG A 321 -11.05 -5.78 24.17
CA ARG A 321 -12.46 -6.01 24.46
C ARG A 321 -12.71 -7.38 25.12
N GLN A 322 -11.81 -8.33 24.93
CA GLN A 322 -11.87 -9.65 25.55
C GLN A 322 -11.22 -9.59 26.94
N ASP A 323 -11.94 -10.04 27.97
CA ASP A 323 -11.47 -9.96 29.36
C ASP A 323 -10.15 -10.70 29.58
N LYS A 324 -9.96 -11.85 28.90
CA LYS A 324 -8.69 -12.60 28.95
C LYS A 324 -7.50 -11.76 28.47
N MET A 325 -7.72 -10.92 27.45
CA MET A 325 -6.65 -10.10 26.88
C MET A 325 -6.35 -8.84 27.70
N LYS A 326 -7.16 -8.53 28.72
CA LYS A 326 -6.85 -7.48 29.70
C LYS A 326 -5.79 -7.93 30.71
N ASP A 327 -5.61 -9.25 30.91
CA ASP A 327 -4.58 -9.79 31.79
C ASP A 327 -3.18 -9.62 31.19
N PRO A 328 -2.32 -8.77 31.78
CA PRO A 328 -0.97 -8.56 31.28
C PRO A 328 -0.07 -9.81 31.39
N ALA A 329 -0.33 -10.68 32.38
CA ALA A 329 0.45 -11.90 32.56
C ALA A 329 0.21 -12.89 31.41
N LEU A 330 -1.04 -13.02 30.94
CA LEU A 330 -1.36 -13.86 29.79
C LEU A 330 -0.75 -13.30 28.50
N ARG A 331 -0.84 -11.98 28.26
CA ARG A 331 -0.20 -11.36 27.08
C ARG A 331 1.31 -11.57 27.09
N GLN A 332 1.96 -11.35 28.24
CA GLN A 332 3.39 -11.58 28.40
C GLN A 332 3.77 -13.06 28.18
N LYS A 333 2.99 -14.00 28.73
CA LYS A 333 3.18 -15.45 28.51
C LYS A 333 3.13 -15.76 27.00
N ILE A 334 2.15 -15.24 26.28
CA ILE A 334 2.03 -15.41 24.83
C ILE A 334 3.26 -14.84 24.13
N ALA A 335 3.63 -13.57 24.43
CA ALA A 335 4.74 -12.88 23.77
C ALA A 335 6.08 -13.61 23.94
N THR A 336 6.38 -14.11 25.16
CA THR A 336 7.63 -14.77 25.48
C THR A 336 7.71 -16.23 25.03
N SER A 337 6.57 -16.83 24.65
CA SER A 337 6.50 -18.22 24.18
C SER A 337 6.66 -18.39 22.68
N ILE A 338 6.69 -17.31 21.92
CA ILE A 338 6.82 -17.33 20.46
C ILE A 338 8.26 -17.07 20.04
N ASP A 339 8.91 -18.08 19.43
CA ASP A 339 10.25 -17.94 18.85
C ASP A 339 10.17 -17.16 17.51
N ARG A 340 10.25 -15.83 17.61
CA ARG A 340 10.15 -14.92 16.45
C ARG A 340 11.34 -15.05 15.51
N GLU A 341 12.54 -15.35 16.00
CA GLU A 341 13.74 -15.58 15.19
C GLU A 341 13.56 -16.83 14.30
N ARG A 342 13.03 -17.90 14.89
CA ARG A 342 12.72 -19.12 14.15
C ARG A 342 11.62 -18.87 13.12
N LEU A 343 10.56 -18.12 13.48
CA LEU A 343 9.47 -17.74 12.59
C LEU A 343 10.04 -16.99 11.36
N ALA A 344 10.87 -15.95 11.59
CA ALA A 344 11.50 -15.18 10.52
C ALA A 344 12.36 -16.08 9.61
N ARG A 345 13.17 -16.96 10.19
CA ARG A 345 14.06 -17.85 9.44
C ARG A 345 13.30 -18.85 8.57
N ILE A 346 12.27 -19.52 9.11
CA ILE A 346 11.61 -20.63 8.40
C ILE A 346 10.53 -20.19 7.41
N LEU A 347 9.89 -19.04 7.63
CA LEU A 347 8.81 -18.56 6.77
C LEU A 347 9.23 -17.45 5.80
N PHE A 348 10.33 -16.74 6.10
CA PHE A 348 10.77 -15.60 5.30
C PHE A 348 12.15 -15.76 4.65
N TYR A 349 12.82 -16.90 4.86
CA TYR A 349 14.07 -17.25 4.14
C TYR A 349 15.15 -16.15 4.17
N GLY A 350 15.27 -15.43 5.30
CA GLY A 350 16.27 -14.37 5.49
C GLY A 350 15.86 -12.97 4.97
N VAL A 351 14.66 -12.82 4.40
CA VAL A 351 14.18 -11.52 3.95
C VAL A 351 13.33 -10.78 4.98
N ALA A 352 13.30 -11.26 6.22
CA ALA A 352 12.66 -10.59 7.34
C ALA A 352 13.58 -10.53 8.55
N GLU A 353 13.41 -9.49 9.34
CA GLU A 353 14.10 -9.28 10.62
C GLU A 353 13.08 -9.30 11.76
N VAL A 354 13.52 -9.69 12.95
CA VAL A 354 12.70 -9.57 14.16
C VAL A 354 12.78 -8.13 14.66
N PRO A 355 11.66 -7.40 14.67
CA PRO A 355 11.65 -6.02 15.14
C PRO A 355 11.79 -5.97 16.67
N GLN A 356 12.48 -4.96 17.14
CA GLN A 356 12.61 -4.69 18.57
C GLN A 356 11.49 -3.78 19.10
N ASN A 357 10.89 -2.98 18.21
CA ASN A 357 9.85 -2.01 18.53
C ASN A 357 8.62 -2.21 17.63
N VAL A 358 7.51 -1.58 17.99
CA VAL A 358 6.33 -1.47 17.12
C VAL A 358 6.66 -0.61 15.89
N LEU A 359 7.45 0.45 16.06
CA LEU A 359 7.91 1.27 14.94
C LEU A 359 9.01 0.55 14.14
N PRO A 360 8.86 0.40 12.81
CA PRO A 360 9.92 -0.09 11.95
C PRO A 360 11.16 0.82 11.97
N LYS A 361 12.36 0.24 11.86
CA LYS A 361 13.64 0.99 11.79
C LYS A 361 13.67 2.05 10.69
N ALA A 362 12.95 1.83 9.60
CA ALA A 362 12.86 2.80 8.50
C ALA A 362 12.14 4.10 8.89
N LEU A 363 11.32 4.09 9.95
CA LEU A 363 10.66 5.27 10.52
C LEU A 363 11.37 5.78 11.76
N TYR A 364 11.96 4.89 12.53
CA TYR A 364 12.57 5.20 13.82
C TYR A 364 13.80 4.34 14.06
N ALA A 365 14.98 4.94 13.93
CA ALA A 365 16.25 4.21 13.97
C ALA A 365 16.71 3.83 15.40
N GLN A 366 16.19 4.49 16.45
CA GLN A 366 16.55 4.19 17.83
C GLN A 366 15.72 3.02 18.35
N ALA A 367 16.36 1.91 18.64
CA ALA A 367 15.71 0.74 19.23
C ALA A 367 15.85 0.74 20.74
N ASN A 368 14.79 0.39 21.46
CA ASN A 368 14.91 -0.02 22.85
C ASN A 368 15.63 -1.38 22.91
N PRO A 369 16.63 -1.56 23.77
CA PRO A 369 17.39 -2.80 23.85
C PRO A 369 16.59 -3.98 24.45
N THR A 370 15.47 -3.71 25.10
CA THR A 370 14.65 -4.72 25.80
C THR A 370 13.37 -4.99 25.04
N SER A 371 13.40 -5.86 24.07
CA SER A 371 12.16 -6.20 23.40
C SER A 371 11.83 -7.67 23.62
N TYR A 372 10.64 -7.95 24.10
CA TYR A 372 9.93 -9.23 24.12
C TYR A 372 10.83 -10.48 24.02
N PRO A 373 11.63 -10.83 25.07
CA PRO A 373 12.54 -11.95 25.03
C PRO A 373 11.76 -13.26 24.82
N TYR A 374 12.35 -14.20 24.09
CA TYR A 374 11.83 -15.56 23.98
C TYR A 374 12.39 -16.44 25.09
N TYR A 375 11.50 -17.13 25.80
CA TYR A 375 11.87 -18.15 26.80
C TYR A 375 11.45 -19.52 26.27
N PRO A 376 12.42 -20.39 25.88
CA PRO A 376 12.09 -21.73 25.41
C PRO A 376 11.32 -22.50 26.49
N PRO A 377 10.19 -23.13 26.16
CA PRO A 377 9.44 -23.90 27.13
C PRO A 377 10.23 -25.13 27.57
N ASP A 378 10.06 -25.50 28.84
CA ASP A 378 10.63 -26.72 29.40
C ASP A 378 9.83 -27.94 28.86
N THR A 379 10.37 -28.58 27.83
CA THR A 379 9.72 -29.73 27.18
C THR A 379 9.77 -31.02 28.00
N SER A 380 10.48 -31.05 29.15
CA SER A 380 10.53 -32.19 30.04
C SER A 380 9.27 -32.31 30.89
N LYS A 381 8.48 -31.27 31.04
CA LYS A 381 7.25 -31.23 31.83
C LYS A 381 6.02 -31.46 30.96
N LYS A 382 5.10 -32.27 31.47
CA LYS A 382 3.76 -32.38 30.87
C LYS A 382 3.04 -31.05 31.05
N VAL A 383 2.68 -30.44 29.96
CA VAL A 383 1.96 -29.15 29.96
C VAL A 383 0.47 -29.44 29.98
N GLU A 384 -0.21 -28.90 31.00
CA GLU A 384 -1.68 -28.92 31.04
C GLU A 384 -2.25 -27.78 30.22
N GLU A 385 -3.40 -28.01 29.60
CA GLU A 385 -4.12 -26.94 28.88
C GLU A 385 -4.61 -25.92 29.90
N THR A 386 -4.15 -24.67 29.75
CA THR A 386 -4.51 -23.56 30.64
C THR A 386 -5.55 -22.64 30.04
N ASP A 387 -5.43 -22.39 28.72
CA ASP A 387 -6.23 -21.38 28.03
C ASP A 387 -6.64 -21.82 26.63
N ARG A 388 -7.88 -21.49 26.28
CA ARG A 388 -8.37 -21.58 24.88
C ARG A 388 -8.62 -20.20 24.35
N LEU A 389 -7.97 -19.88 23.23
CA LEU A 389 -8.03 -18.56 22.59
C LEU A 389 -8.43 -18.71 21.11
N THR A 390 -9.14 -17.74 20.61
CA THR A 390 -9.51 -17.63 19.18
C THR A 390 -8.57 -16.67 18.48
N LEU A 391 -7.87 -17.18 17.46
CA LEU A 391 -7.02 -16.40 16.57
C LEU A 391 -7.72 -16.19 15.23
N TRP A 392 -8.02 -14.94 14.89
CA TRP A 392 -8.44 -14.61 13.53
C TRP A 392 -7.25 -14.35 12.63
N VAL A 393 -7.36 -14.81 11.38
CA VAL A 393 -6.35 -14.59 10.35
C VAL A 393 -7.03 -14.24 9.03
N ILE A 394 -6.58 -13.15 8.38
CA ILE A 394 -7.01 -12.79 7.05
C ILE A 394 -6.05 -13.46 6.06
N ASP A 395 -6.59 -14.39 5.23
CA ASP A 395 -5.77 -15.09 4.24
C ASP A 395 -5.57 -14.26 2.98
N GLU A 396 -4.93 -13.12 3.16
CA GLU A 396 -4.50 -12.24 2.09
C GLU A 396 -2.99 -12.05 2.16
N LYS A 397 -2.29 -12.36 1.08
CA LYS A 397 -0.86 -12.07 0.99
C LYS A 397 -0.64 -10.56 1.03
N ARG A 398 0.18 -10.13 1.97
CA ARG A 398 0.64 -8.75 2.13
C ARG A 398 2.16 -8.72 2.24
N VAL A 399 2.75 -7.56 2.05
CA VAL A 399 4.21 -7.41 2.15
C VAL A 399 4.76 -7.81 3.52
N TYR A 400 3.99 -7.64 4.57
CA TYR A 400 4.37 -7.97 5.95
C TYR A 400 4.02 -9.41 6.36
N HIS A 401 3.16 -10.14 5.64
CA HIS A 401 2.93 -11.57 5.82
C HIS A 401 2.65 -12.28 4.49
N LEU A 402 3.67 -12.97 4.00
CA LEU A 402 3.63 -13.65 2.71
C LEU A 402 2.75 -14.91 2.75
N HIS A 403 2.64 -15.54 3.92
CA HIS A 403 1.90 -16.78 4.15
C HIS A 403 1.13 -16.72 5.48
N PRO A 404 0.01 -15.95 5.56
CA PRO A 404 -0.67 -15.69 6.84
C PRO A 404 -1.14 -16.96 7.55
N LEU A 405 -1.70 -17.93 6.84
CA LEU A 405 -2.12 -19.20 7.44
C LEU A 405 -0.94 -20.01 7.99
N LYS A 406 0.21 -20.05 7.31
CA LYS A 406 1.41 -20.71 7.83
C LYS A 406 1.95 -20.02 9.08
N MET A 407 1.88 -18.69 9.13
CA MET A 407 2.22 -17.94 10.34
C MET A 407 1.27 -18.28 11.48
N ALA A 408 -0.04 -18.34 11.26
CA ALA A 408 -1.04 -18.71 12.25
C ALA A 408 -0.81 -20.13 12.79
N GLU A 409 -0.51 -21.09 11.91
CA GLU A 409 -0.18 -22.47 12.32
C GLU A 409 1.12 -22.54 13.11
N TYR A 410 2.12 -21.73 12.77
CA TYR A 410 3.33 -21.60 13.55
C TYR A 410 3.02 -21.09 14.97
N LEU A 411 2.24 -20.01 15.11
CA LEU A 411 1.83 -19.45 16.39
C LEU A 411 1.05 -20.50 17.21
N ARG A 412 0.14 -21.24 16.58
CA ARG A 412 -0.60 -22.33 17.23
C ARG A 412 0.33 -23.39 17.81
N ALA A 413 1.34 -23.80 17.02
CA ALA A 413 2.30 -24.80 17.46
C ALA A 413 3.20 -24.30 18.61
N GLU A 414 3.64 -23.03 18.58
CA GLU A 414 4.45 -22.46 19.65
C GLU A 414 3.65 -22.34 20.97
N LEU A 415 2.42 -21.83 20.91
CA LEU A 415 1.59 -21.62 22.09
C LEU A 415 1.10 -22.93 22.71
N ALA A 416 0.90 -23.98 21.90
CA ALA A 416 0.56 -25.31 22.41
C ALA A 416 1.65 -25.86 23.36
N LYS A 417 2.91 -25.50 23.18
CA LYS A 417 4.02 -25.93 24.06
C LYS A 417 3.92 -25.41 25.49
N VAL A 418 3.13 -24.34 25.69
CA VAL A 418 2.93 -23.71 27.00
C VAL A 418 1.49 -23.82 27.50
N GLY A 419 0.70 -24.75 26.93
CA GLY A 419 -0.65 -25.06 27.38
C GLY A 419 -1.73 -24.12 26.83
N ILE A 420 -1.43 -23.30 25.82
CA ILE A 420 -2.42 -22.45 25.20
C ILE A 420 -2.88 -23.09 23.88
N THR A 421 -4.18 -23.39 23.80
CA THR A 421 -4.82 -23.93 22.61
C THR A 421 -5.38 -22.80 21.76
N LEU A 422 -4.87 -22.63 20.51
CA LEU A 422 -5.41 -21.68 19.55
C LEU A 422 -6.44 -22.34 18.62
N ASN A 423 -7.64 -21.79 18.61
CA ASN A 423 -8.63 -22.00 17.56
C ASN A 423 -8.38 -20.99 16.42
N VAL A 424 -7.75 -21.44 15.34
CA VAL A 424 -7.45 -20.59 14.18
C VAL A 424 -8.69 -20.48 13.29
N ARG A 425 -9.18 -19.26 13.09
CA ARG A 425 -10.32 -18.95 12.22
C ARG A 425 -9.88 -18.05 11.09
N GLN A 426 -9.95 -18.57 9.87
CA GLN A 426 -9.76 -17.77 8.66
C GLN A 426 -10.98 -16.89 8.41
N VAL A 427 -10.77 -15.60 8.19
CA VAL A 427 -11.82 -14.61 7.92
C VAL A 427 -11.48 -13.79 6.69
N SER A 428 -12.50 -13.31 5.99
CA SER A 428 -12.30 -12.31 4.92
C SER A 428 -12.21 -10.91 5.53
N ARG A 429 -11.59 -9.98 4.81
CA ARG A 429 -11.54 -8.57 5.23
C ARG A 429 -12.94 -7.97 5.38
N ALA A 430 -13.83 -8.24 4.43
CA ALA A 430 -15.22 -7.78 4.49
C ALA A 430 -15.95 -8.29 5.74
N TYR A 431 -15.74 -9.57 6.11
CA TYR A 431 -16.29 -10.13 7.33
C TYR A 431 -15.72 -9.45 8.58
N LEU A 432 -14.39 -9.25 8.63
CA LEU A 432 -13.75 -8.52 9.74
C LEU A 432 -14.34 -7.11 9.89
N THR A 433 -14.43 -6.35 8.80
CA THR A 433 -15.01 -4.99 8.80
C THR A 433 -16.43 -5.01 9.36
N GLN A 434 -17.28 -5.88 8.83
CA GLN A 434 -18.67 -6.02 9.29
C GLN A 434 -18.76 -6.37 10.79
N GLN A 435 -17.91 -7.29 11.27
CA GLN A 435 -17.94 -7.68 12.68
C GLN A 435 -17.46 -6.58 13.61
N LEU A 436 -16.46 -5.79 13.19
CA LEU A 436 -15.99 -4.62 13.96
C LEU A 436 -17.06 -3.52 14.01
N GLU A 437 -17.66 -3.17 12.87
CA GLU A 437 -18.76 -2.18 12.80
C GLU A 437 -19.97 -2.58 13.64
N ASN A 438 -20.28 -3.85 13.72
CA ASN A 438 -21.38 -4.38 14.53
C ASN A 438 -21.00 -4.65 16.01
N HIS A 439 -19.76 -4.38 16.42
CA HIS A 439 -19.20 -4.71 17.73
C HIS A 439 -19.32 -6.22 18.08
N GLN A 440 -19.26 -7.10 17.08
CA GLN A 440 -19.42 -8.56 17.21
C GLN A 440 -18.11 -9.33 16.95
N ALA A 441 -16.98 -8.63 16.86
CA ALA A 441 -15.68 -9.26 16.65
C ALA A 441 -15.25 -10.04 17.91
N ASP A 442 -15.31 -11.38 17.84
CA ASP A 442 -15.14 -12.32 18.97
C ASP A 442 -13.73 -12.95 19.06
N TYR A 443 -12.74 -12.41 18.34
CA TYR A 443 -11.36 -12.88 18.46
C TYR A 443 -10.71 -12.44 19.78
N ASP A 444 -9.88 -13.30 20.35
CA ASP A 444 -8.93 -12.93 21.41
C ASP A 444 -7.67 -12.32 20.81
N LEU A 445 -7.21 -12.91 19.72
CA LEU A 445 -6.00 -12.53 18.97
C LEU A 445 -6.32 -12.35 17.49
N ILE A 446 -5.62 -11.44 16.83
CA ILE A 446 -5.66 -11.33 15.37
C ILE A 446 -4.25 -11.17 14.80
N LEU A 447 -3.94 -12.00 13.80
CA LEU A 447 -2.72 -11.88 13.02
C LEU A 447 -2.92 -10.90 11.90
N SER A 448 -2.19 -9.81 11.93
CA SER A 448 -2.28 -8.72 10.96
C SER A 448 -0.92 -8.03 10.78
N GLY A 449 -0.93 -6.85 10.22
CA GLY A 449 0.24 -6.02 10.04
C GLY A 449 -0.12 -4.64 9.51
N TRP A 450 0.89 -3.80 9.41
CA TRP A 450 0.74 -2.43 8.93
C TRP A 450 1.90 -2.05 8.01
N LEU A 451 1.60 -1.20 7.05
CA LEU A 451 2.57 -0.60 6.15
C LEU A 451 2.53 0.91 6.33
N ALA A 452 3.68 1.52 6.60
CA ALA A 452 3.77 2.96 6.64
C ALA A 452 3.50 3.58 5.26
N ASN A 453 2.73 4.64 5.25
CA ASN A 453 2.32 5.36 4.06
C ASN A 453 3.16 6.61 3.80
N ASN A 454 3.90 7.04 4.81
CA ASN A 454 4.90 8.10 4.75
C ASN A 454 6.01 7.82 5.77
N PHE A 455 7.00 8.69 5.83
CA PHE A 455 8.19 8.55 6.67
C PHE A 455 8.00 8.99 8.14
N ASP A 456 6.83 9.51 8.50
CA ASP A 456 6.59 10.03 9.84
C ASP A 456 6.07 8.94 10.79
N PRO A 457 6.70 8.76 11.97
CA PRO A 457 6.26 7.78 12.96
C PRO A 457 4.81 7.96 13.43
N ASP A 458 4.31 9.20 13.46
CA ASP A 458 2.94 9.49 13.87
C ASP A 458 1.93 8.78 12.99
N SER A 459 2.11 8.83 11.67
CA SER A 459 1.20 8.19 10.72
C SER A 459 1.08 6.67 10.90
N PHE A 460 2.13 6.04 11.44
CA PHE A 460 2.14 4.63 11.75
C PHE A 460 1.40 4.33 13.05
N LEU A 461 1.80 5.01 14.14
CA LEU A 461 1.26 4.75 15.48
C LEU A 461 -0.18 5.22 15.64
N SER A 462 -0.51 6.42 15.18
CA SER A 462 -1.86 6.98 15.26
C SER A 462 -2.87 6.11 14.53
N SER A 463 -2.49 5.60 13.35
CA SER A 463 -3.40 4.81 12.51
C SER A 463 -3.79 3.46 13.10
N ILE A 464 -3.00 2.90 14.02
CA ILE A 464 -3.25 1.54 14.54
C ILE A 464 -3.50 1.47 16.05
N LEU A 465 -3.27 2.55 16.80
CA LEU A 465 -3.31 2.51 18.27
C LEU A 465 -4.02 3.69 18.94
N SER A 466 -4.37 4.77 18.21
CA SER A 466 -5.10 5.91 18.80
C SER A 466 -6.46 5.47 19.34
N CYS A 467 -6.84 6.02 20.50
CA CYS A 467 -8.16 5.80 21.14
C CYS A 467 -9.33 6.14 20.22
N ARG A 468 -9.17 7.15 19.37
CA ARG A 468 -10.18 7.57 18.40
C ARG A 468 -10.57 6.46 17.42
N LEU A 469 -9.66 5.50 17.21
CA LEU A 469 -9.82 4.38 16.28
C LEU A 469 -10.26 3.08 16.98
N GLN A 470 -10.72 3.13 18.23
CA GLN A 470 -11.37 1.98 18.83
C GLN A 470 -12.54 1.52 17.94
N ASP A 471 -12.65 0.21 17.70
CA ASP A 471 -13.60 -0.42 16.78
C ASP A 471 -13.37 -0.15 15.29
N ALA A 472 -12.37 0.64 14.92
CA ALA A 472 -11.98 0.79 13.54
C ALA A 472 -11.17 -0.43 13.06
N VAL A 473 -11.28 -0.70 11.76
CA VAL A 473 -10.53 -1.79 11.08
C VAL A 473 -9.01 -1.62 11.12
N THR A 474 -8.53 -0.48 11.58
CA THR A 474 -7.10 -0.17 11.71
C THR A 474 -6.58 -0.43 13.11
N ASN A 475 -7.35 -0.16 14.19
CA ASN A 475 -6.99 -0.49 15.57
C ASN A 475 -7.54 -1.87 15.96
N LEU A 476 -6.92 -2.92 15.47
CA LEU A 476 -7.34 -4.31 15.71
C LEU A 476 -7.13 -4.80 17.15
N SER A 477 -6.38 -4.06 17.95
CA SER A 477 -6.22 -4.36 19.38
C SER A 477 -7.40 -3.86 20.23
N ASN A 478 -8.18 -2.92 19.73
CA ASN A 478 -9.17 -2.17 20.51
C ASN A 478 -8.59 -1.54 21.79
N TRP A 479 -7.27 -1.44 21.85
CA TRP A 479 -6.58 -0.77 22.94
C TRP A 479 -6.77 0.73 22.85
N CYS A 480 -6.96 1.37 24.01
CA CYS A 480 -7.04 2.82 24.13
C CYS A 480 -6.24 3.24 25.37
N SER A 481 -5.38 4.21 25.21
CA SER A 481 -4.61 4.82 26.29
C SER A 481 -4.55 6.33 26.09
N VAL A 482 -5.10 7.06 27.05
CA VAL A 482 -5.05 8.53 27.06
C VAL A 482 -3.60 9.01 27.11
N GLU A 483 -2.74 8.33 27.89
CA GLU A 483 -1.32 8.63 27.98
C GLU A 483 -0.63 8.48 26.61
N PHE A 484 -0.99 7.45 25.83
CA PHE A 484 -0.48 7.26 24.48
C PHE A 484 -0.87 8.40 23.55
N ASP A 485 -2.15 8.79 23.53
CA ASP A 485 -2.64 9.88 22.68
C ASP A 485 -2.04 11.23 23.07
N GLU A 486 -1.82 11.48 24.37
CA GLU A 486 -1.14 12.69 24.83
C GLU A 486 0.34 12.72 24.41
N LEU A 487 1.05 11.61 24.50
CA LEU A 487 2.44 11.52 24.01
C LEU A 487 2.52 11.73 22.48
N LEU A 488 1.58 11.19 21.70
CA LEU A 488 1.48 11.47 20.27
C LEU A 488 1.28 12.96 20.01
N LYS A 489 0.38 13.59 20.75
CA LYS A 489 0.12 15.03 20.64
C LYS A 489 1.39 15.83 20.96
N LEU A 490 2.07 15.52 22.04
CA LEU A 490 3.34 16.17 22.40
C LEU A 490 4.43 15.97 21.32
N ALA A 491 4.49 14.79 20.70
CA ALA A 491 5.41 14.54 19.59
C ALA A 491 5.07 15.39 18.36
N ARG A 492 3.79 15.61 18.05
CA ARG A 492 3.35 16.46 16.93
C ARG A 492 3.68 17.93 17.15
N THR A 493 3.47 18.41 18.37
CA THR A 493 3.66 19.82 18.73
C THR A 493 5.05 20.17 19.22
N ALA A 494 5.98 19.21 19.22
CA ALA A 494 7.35 19.43 19.64
C ALA A 494 8.05 20.46 18.73
N GLU A 495 8.69 21.44 19.36
CA GLU A 495 9.38 22.54 18.66
C GLU A 495 10.67 22.10 18.00
N ASP A 496 11.31 21.05 18.52
CA ASP A 496 12.58 20.56 18.01
C ASP A 496 12.60 19.04 17.80
N PRO A 497 13.44 18.53 16.88
CA PRO A 497 13.52 17.11 16.58
C PRO A 497 13.96 16.23 17.74
N GLN A 498 14.76 16.74 18.68
CA GLN A 498 15.26 15.97 19.82
C GLN A 498 14.15 15.69 20.84
N SER A 499 13.39 16.71 21.21
CA SER A 499 12.20 16.57 22.06
C SER A 499 11.18 15.63 21.43
N ARG A 500 10.92 15.77 20.13
CA ARG A 500 10.04 14.90 19.39
C ARG A 500 10.48 13.42 19.47
N MET A 501 11.77 13.16 19.31
CA MET A 501 12.34 11.83 19.40
C MET A 501 12.18 11.22 20.80
N GLN A 502 12.32 12.03 21.87
CA GLN A 502 12.11 11.58 23.25
C GLN A 502 10.66 11.13 23.50
N TYR A 503 9.66 11.83 22.93
CA TYR A 503 8.27 11.39 23.04
C TYR A 503 8.02 10.05 22.31
N TYR A 504 8.61 9.84 21.14
CA TYR A 504 8.53 8.52 20.49
C TYR A 504 9.24 7.42 21.29
N GLN A 505 10.31 7.73 21.98
CA GLN A 505 10.96 6.77 22.88
C GLN A 505 10.04 6.39 24.05
N GLN A 506 9.38 7.37 24.67
CA GLN A 506 8.39 7.11 25.73
C GLN A 506 7.22 6.30 25.21
N LEU A 507 6.73 6.60 24.00
CA LEU A 507 5.68 5.81 23.31
C LEU A 507 6.10 4.35 23.14
N GLN A 508 7.34 4.08 22.69
CA GLN A 508 7.82 2.70 22.54
C GLN A 508 7.90 1.98 23.88
N THR A 509 8.35 2.65 24.95
CA THR A 509 8.39 2.08 26.31
C THR A 509 6.99 1.74 26.81
N LEU A 510 6.03 2.64 26.63
CA LEU A 510 4.62 2.42 26.98
C LEU A 510 4.01 1.22 26.22
N LEU A 511 4.30 1.10 24.93
CA LEU A 511 3.83 -0.02 24.10
C LEU A 511 4.46 -1.35 24.52
N GLU A 512 5.72 -1.35 24.95
CA GLU A 512 6.38 -2.53 25.48
C GLU A 512 5.75 -2.99 26.80
N GLU A 513 5.47 -2.06 27.71
CA GLU A 513 4.83 -2.34 29.00
C GLU A 513 3.37 -2.81 28.87
N ARG A 514 2.60 -2.13 28.03
CA ARG A 514 1.16 -2.40 27.86
C ARG A 514 0.87 -3.55 26.90
N LEU A 515 1.77 -3.81 25.98
CA LEU A 515 1.71 -4.92 25.01
C LEU A 515 0.35 -5.02 24.28
N PRO A 516 -0.11 -3.98 23.58
CA PRO A 516 -1.32 -4.11 22.76
C PRO A 516 -1.07 -4.90 21.48
N LEU A 517 0.16 -4.89 21.00
CA LEU A 517 0.64 -5.59 19.81
C LEU A 517 1.95 -6.31 20.14
N LEU A 518 2.10 -7.56 19.71
CA LEU A 518 3.39 -8.24 19.67
C LEU A 518 3.99 -8.07 18.28
N PRO A 519 5.07 -7.32 18.10
CA PRO A 519 5.81 -7.27 16.83
C PRO A 519 6.36 -8.64 16.47
N LEU A 520 6.06 -9.14 15.27
CA LEU A 520 6.51 -10.47 14.83
C LEU A 520 7.69 -10.38 13.88
N VAL A 521 7.50 -9.74 12.74
CA VAL A 521 8.55 -9.56 11.72
C VAL A 521 8.43 -8.23 10.99
N ASN A 522 9.57 -7.69 10.57
CA ASN A 522 9.71 -6.61 9.60
C ASN A 522 10.29 -7.19 8.31
N VAL A 523 9.57 -7.04 7.21
CA VAL A 523 9.91 -7.68 5.93
C VAL A 523 10.59 -6.67 5.01
N LYS A 524 11.73 -7.06 4.42
CA LYS A 524 12.43 -6.25 3.42
C LYS A 524 11.57 -6.06 2.17
N ARG A 525 11.75 -4.92 1.52
CA ARG A 525 11.22 -4.68 0.17
C ARG A 525 12.16 -5.29 -0.85
N LEU A 526 11.60 -6.03 -1.80
CA LEU A 526 12.36 -6.78 -2.78
C LEU A 526 11.88 -6.52 -4.20
N LEU A 527 12.83 -6.37 -5.10
CA LEU A 527 12.64 -6.45 -6.55
C LEU A 527 13.70 -7.39 -7.14
N VAL A 528 13.37 -7.99 -8.25
CA VAL A 528 14.35 -8.66 -9.12
C VAL A 528 14.39 -7.89 -10.44
N ALA A 529 15.57 -7.52 -10.91
CA ALA A 529 15.74 -6.78 -12.15
C ALA A 529 16.71 -7.52 -13.10
N ASN A 530 16.41 -7.46 -14.40
CA ASN A 530 17.28 -7.98 -15.45
C ASN A 530 18.58 -7.17 -15.52
N ASN A 531 19.66 -7.81 -15.90
CA ASN A 531 20.99 -7.18 -16.01
C ASN A 531 21.07 -6.05 -17.04
N SER A 532 20.16 -5.99 -18.00
CA SER A 532 20.03 -4.88 -18.95
C SER A 532 19.45 -3.61 -18.30
N VAL A 533 18.74 -3.74 -17.17
CA VAL A 533 18.07 -2.64 -16.48
C VAL A 533 19.00 -2.03 -15.43
N LYS A 534 19.09 -0.71 -15.40
CA LYS A 534 19.95 0.04 -14.47
C LYS A 534 19.18 1.10 -13.72
N ASN A 535 19.71 1.53 -12.59
CA ASN A 535 19.13 2.55 -11.70
C ASN A 535 17.79 2.13 -11.07
N VAL A 536 17.57 0.84 -10.88
CA VAL A 536 16.40 0.35 -10.16
C VAL A 536 16.62 0.53 -8.67
N LYS A 537 15.73 1.28 -8.02
CA LYS A 537 15.73 1.51 -6.57
C LYS A 537 14.32 1.34 -6.05
N ILE A 538 14.18 0.78 -4.87
CA ILE A 538 12.93 0.68 -4.14
C ILE A 538 13.08 1.35 -2.78
N SER A 539 12.13 2.19 -2.39
CA SER A 539 12.13 2.81 -1.07
C SER A 539 11.61 1.84 0.01
N ALA A 540 11.80 2.17 1.28
CA ALA A 540 11.22 1.45 2.41
C ALA A 540 9.67 1.36 2.32
N PHE A 541 9.04 2.34 1.67
CA PHE A 541 7.60 2.41 1.46
C PHE A 541 7.13 1.64 0.22
N GLY A 542 8.05 1.14 -0.60
CA GLY A 542 7.77 0.39 -1.83
C GLY A 542 7.69 1.24 -3.10
N GLN A 543 8.05 2.51 -3.03
CA GLN A 543 8.07 3.42 -4.18
C GLN A 543 9.23 3.08 -5.12
N VAL A 544 8.96 3.13 -6.42
CA VAL A 544 9.94 2.90 -7.49
C VAL A 544 9.81 3.99 -8.54
N LYS A 545 10.85 4.80 -8.72
CA LYS A 545 10.89 5.85 -9.76
C LYS A 545 11.24 5.24 -11.10
N LEU A 546 10.22 4.82 -11.84
CA LEU A 546 10.40 4.20 -13.16
C LEU A 546 10.99 5.16 -14.19
N SER A 547 10.77 6.47 -14.03
CA SER A 547 11.33 7.52 -14.89
C SER A 547 12.88 7.59 -14.89
N ASP A 548 13.51 7.14 -13.81
CA ASP A 548 14.98 7.19 -13.66
C ASP A 548 15.66 5.92 -14.19
N ILE A 549 14.89 4.89 -14.47
CA ILE A 549 15.39 3.61 -14.99
C ILE A 549 15.98 3.79 -16.38
N LYS A 550 17.04 3.04 -16.66
CA LYS A 550 17.67 2.95 -17.97
C LYS A 550 17.69 1.50 -18.41
N VAL A 551 17.33 1.26 -19.67
CA VAL A 551 17.51 -0.04 -20.34
C VAL A 551 18.67 0.12 -21.32
N LYS A 552 19.59 -0.87 -21.33
CA LYS A 552 20.75 -0.91 -22.23
C LYS A 552 20.34 -1.38 -23.61
#